data_e3c5e27940bcac922848028a271bad05
#
_entry.id   e3c5e27940bcac922848028a271bad05
#
_cell.length_a   1.000
_cell.length_b   1.000
_cell.length_c   1.000
_cell.angle_alpha   90.00
_cell.angle_beta   90.00
_cell.angle_gamma   90.00
#
_symmetry.space_group_name_H-M   'P 1'
#
loop_
_entity.id
_entity.type
_entity.pdbx_description
1 polymer ?
#
loop_
_entity_poly.entity_id
_entity_poly.type
_entity_poly.pdbx_seq_one_letter_code
_entity_poly.pdbx_strand_id
1 'polypeptide(L)'
;MTLRRKPMPLPLSNLLGTFETLWPLAGAEEWDRPGLTTGNANQAITKALLCVDVTLEVLSEAKQLGCELVISHHPLLLKGVNFLSEDQLKGELVSFSVKNSIAVYSAHTNADIVVDGVSDILAQQLGLANTKPLIATGDGIGHGRIGKLKSPQSLSEYARFVASCLPDTHAPVRVAGDLNKTIQTVAVVGGAGDSFIPAAAQSGADLLITSDLRHHVALDAVSDPANPLALIDISHFAAESLWLKPTQITLSKLIPEVSFVVSQISTDPWSMSVQGRRSSEG
;
A
#
# COMPACT_ATOMS: atom_id res chain seq x y z
N MET A 1 -38.07 13.38 2.81
CA MET A 1 -37.45 12.92 1.54
C MET A 1 -36.47 14.00 1.11
N THR A 2 -35.22 13.91 1.58
CA THR A 2 -34.17 14.93 1.31
C THR A 2 -33.68 14.69 -0.12
N LEU A 3 -33.95 15.59 -1.03
CA LEU A 3 -33.42 15.60 -2.38
C LEU A 3 -31.88 15.62 -2.26
N ARG A 4 -31.21 14.47 -2.50
CA ARG A 4 -29.75 14.45 -2.70
C ARG A 4 -29.49 15.32 -3.94
N ARG A 5 -28.88 16.48 -3.73
CA ARG A 5 -28.34 17.29 -4.84
C ARG A 5 -27.43 16.38 -5.66
N LYS A 6 -27.64 16.34 -7.00
CA LYS A 6 -26.66 15.72 -7.90
C LYS A 6 -25.31 16.38 -7.63
N PRO A 7 -24.25 15.60 -7.38
CA PRO A 7 -22.93 16.19 -7.17
C PRO A 7 -22.57 17.06 -8.39
N MET A 8 -22.11 18.27 -8.12
CA MET A 8 -21.60 19.14 -9.19
C MET A 8 -20.19 18.68 -9.53
N PRO A 9 -19.85 18.49 -10.81
CA PRO A 9 -18.52 18.06 -11.18
C PRO A 9 -17.46 19.09 -10.76
N LEU A 10 -16.35 18.63 -10.21
CA LEU A 10 -15.21 19.47 -9.89
C LEU A 10 -14.10 19.30 -10.95
N PRO A 11 -13.38 20.37 -11.32
CA PRO A 11 -12.17 20.23 -12.11
C PRO A 11 -11.14 19.34 -11.39
N LEU A 12 -10.44 18.49 -12.14
CA LEU A 12 -9.39 17.62 -11.58
C LEU A 12 -8.33 18.44 -10.81
N SER A 13 -8.03 19.66 -11.27
CA SER A 13 -7.10 20.57 -10.58
C SER A 13 -7.44 20.83 -9.11
N ASN A 14 -8.73 20.87 -8.76
CA ASN A 14 -9.16 21.05 -7.37
C ASN A 14 -8.82 19.83 -6.53
N LEU A 15 -9.01 18.61 -7.10
CA LEU A 15 -8.64 17.36 -6.43
C LEU A 15 -7.12 17.27 -6.25
N LEU A 16 -6.35 17.64 -7.29
CA LEU A 16 -4.88 17.65 -7.23
C LEU A 16 -4.35 18.55 -6.12
N GLY A 17 -4.98 19.71 -5.86
CA GLY A 17 -4.63 20.57 -4.73
C GLY A 17 -4.86 19.89 -3.37
N THR A 18 -5.95 19.13 -3.23
CA THR A 18 -6.20 18.33 -2.02
C THR A 18 -5.21 17.18 -1.89
N PHE A 19 -4.89 16.49 -3.00
CA PHE A 19 -3.91 15.40 -3.00
C PHE A 19 -2.51 15.89 -2.63
N GLU A 20 -2.10 17.07 -3.10
CA GLU A 20 -0.83 17.69 -2.70
C GLU A 20 -0.77 18.02 -1.20
N THR A 21 -1.91 18.35 -0.60
CA THR A 21 -1.99 18.56 0.86
C THR A 21 -1.89 17.24 1.65
N LEU A 22 -2.50 16.17 1.13
CA LEU A 22 -2.50 14.85 1.78
C LEU A 22 -1.19 14.09 1.57
N TRP A 23 -0.67 14.15 0.35
CA TRP A 23 0.48 13.38 -0.15
C TRP A 23 1.41 14.28 -0.95
N PRO A 24 2.17 15.19 -0.29
CA PRO A 24 3.04 16.13 -0.98
C PRO A 24 4.01 15.43 -1.91
N LEU A 25 4.05 15.83 -3.18
CA LEU A 25 4.96 15.21 -4.17
C LEU A 25 6.44 15.34 -3.77
N ALA A 26 6.79 16.41 -3.03
CA ALA A 26 8.13 16.61 -2.49
C ALA A 26 8.55 15.53 -1.47
N GLY A 27 7.61 14.76 -0.94
CA GLY A 27 7.89 13.63 -0.03
C GLY A 27 8.19 12.31 -0.75
N ALA A 28 8.12 12.27 -2.07
CA ALA A 28 8.41 11.06 -2.83
C ALA A 28 9.92 10.75 -2.85
N GLU A 29 10.25 9.46 -2.90
CA GLU A 29 11.61 8.99 -3.14
C GLU A 29 12.14 9.49 -4.50
N GLU A 30 13.44 9.74 -4.61
CA GLU A 30 14.08 10.32 -5.81
C GLU A 30 13.83 9.48 -7.09
N TRP A 31 13.73 8.17 -6.94
CA TRP A 31 13.48 7.24 -8.05
C TRP A 31 12.00 7.14 -8.43
N ASP A 32 11.09 7.59 -7.56
CA ASP A 32 9.65 7.47 -7.74
C ASP A 32 9.06 8.58 -8.61
N ARG A 33 7.87 8.33 -9.17
CA ARG A 33 7.16 9.29 -10.04
C ARG A 33 5.66 9.26 -9.75
N PRO A 34 5.23 9.60 -8.52
CA PRO A 34 3.81 9.74 -8.20
C PRO A 34 3.21 10.97 -8.90
N GLY A 35 1.90 11.10 -8.83
CA GLY A 35 1.17 12.22 -9.41
C GLY A 35 0.33 11.84 -10.63
N LEU A 36 -0.07 12.84 -11.41
CA LEU A 36 -0.95 12.66 -12.56
C LEU A 36 -0.21 12.07 -13.76
N THR A 37 -0.53 10.82 -14.11
CA THR A 37 0.08 10.13 -15.26
C THR A 37 -0.69 10.39 -16.57
N THR A 38 -2.03 10.36 -16.53
CA THR A 38 -2.91 10.64 -17.68
C THR A 38 -4.08 11.51 -17.23
N GLY A 39 -4.66 12.26 -18.16
CA GLY A 39 -5.80 13.13 -17.89
C GLY A 39 -5.51 14.60 -18.15
N ASN A 40 -6.50 15.44 -17.88
CA ASN A 40 -6.45 16.89 -18.07
C ASN A 40 -6.88 17.59 -16.78
N ALA A 41 -6.11 18.57 -16.33
CA ALA A 41 -6.38 19.33 -15.10
C ALA A 41 -7.77 19.99 -15.05
N ASN A 42 -8.35 20.32 -16.22
CA ASN A 42 -9.69 20.89 -16.35
C ASN A 42 -10.79 19.83 -16.52
N GLN A 43 -10.44 18.53 -16.54
CA GLN A 43 -11.42 17.45 -16.65
C GLN A 43 -12.38 17.48 -15.47
N ALA A 44 -13.68 17.36 -15.76
CA ALA A 44 -14.73 17.32 -14.76
C ALA A 44 -14.75 15.94 -14.08
N ILE A 45 -14.67 15.91 -12.75
CA ILE A 45 -14.68 14.69 -11.94
C ILE A 45 -15.93 14.68 -11.08
N THR A 46 -16.71 13.63 -11.16
CA THR A 46 -17.86 13.33 -10.29
C THR A 46 -17.66 12.06 -9.49
N LYS A 47 -16.83 11.14 -10.03
CA LYS A 47 -16.58 9.85 -9.40
C LYS A 47 -15.14 9.38 -9.62
N ALA A 48 -14.53 8.83 -8.58
CA ALA A 48 -13.18 8.30 -8.61
C ALA A 48 -13.12 6.89 -8.04
N LEU A 49 -12.27 6.03 -8.64
CA LEU A 49 -11.96 4.68 -8.17
C LEU A 49 -10.61 4.65 -7.50
N LEU A 50 -10.51 4.06 -6.30
CA LEU A 50 -9.25 3.81 -5.59
C LEU A 50 -8.82 2.35 -5.81
N CYS A 51 -7.53 2.12 -6.08
CA CYS A 51 -6.95 0.79 -6.26
C CYS A 51 -5.48 0.75 -5.81
N VAL A 52 -4.91 -0.44 -5.69
CA VAL A 52 -3.46 -0.59 -5.50
C VAL A 52 -2.76 -0.42 -6.84
N ASP A 53 -3.08 -1.25 -7.81
CA ASP A 53 -2.44 -1.26 -9.13
C ASP A 53 -3.40 -0.80 -10.23
N VAL A 54 -2.81 -0.24 -11.30
CA VAL A 54 -3.56 0.09 -12.53
C VAL A 54 -3.40 -1.05 -13.52
N THR A 55 -4.45 -1.87 -13.64
CA THR A 55 -4.56 -2.96 -14.63
C THR A 55 -5.69 -2.68 -15.62
N LEU A 56 -5.79 -3.48 -16.69
CA LEU A 56 -6.88 -3.34 -17.66
C LEU A 56 -8.23 -3.67 -17.02
N GLU A 57 -8.27 -4.62 -16.09
CA GLU A 57 -9.46 -4.99 -15.33
C GLU A 57 -9.92 -3.81 -14.45
N VAL A 58 -9.00 -3.17 -13.73
CA VAL A 58 -9.30 -2.00 -12.88
C VAL A 58 -9.77 -0.81 -13.73
N LEU A 59 -9.13 -0.54 -14.85
CA LEU A 59 -9.58 0.52 -15.79
C LEU A 59 -10.95 0.19 -16.39
N SER A 60 -11.23 -1.08 -16.67
CA SER A 60 -12.53 -1.55 -17.16
C SER A 60 -13.60 -1.41 -16.08
N GLU A 61 -13.30 -1.72 -14.82
CA GLU A 61 -14.19 -1.47 -13.67
C GLU A 61 -14.47 0.03 -13.52
N ALA A 62 -13.44 0.88 -13.59
CA ALA A 62 -13.61 2.34 -13.54
C ALA A 62 -14.56 2.84 -14.64
N LYS A 63 -14.39 2.37 -15.88
CA LYS A 63 -15.27 2.68 -17.01
C LYS A 63 -16.72 2.22 -16.75
N GLN A 64 -16.92 0.98 -16.30
CA GLN A 64 -18.24 0.42 -16.02
C GLN A 64 -18.96 1.19 -14.91
N LEU A 65 -18.21 1.63 -13.89
CA LEU A 65 -18.73 2.41 -12.78
C LEU A 65 -18.94 3.89 -13.13
N GLY A 66 -18.50 4.34 -14.31
CA GLY A 66 -18.55 5.74 -14.74
C GLY A 66 -17.60 6.62 -13.92
N CYS A 67 -16.42 6.13 -13.58
CA CYS A 67 -15.38 6.91 -12.91
C CYS A 67 -14.56 7.66 -13.97
N GLU A 68 -14.35 8.95 -13.75
CA GLU A 68 -13.49 9.78 -14.57
C GLU A 68 -12.05 9.87 -14.07
N LEU A 69 -11.80 9.32 -12.87
CA LEU A 69 -10.48 9.30 -12.22
C LEU A 69 -10.22 7.94 -11.58
N VAL A 70 -9.01 7.41 -11.76
CA VAL A 70 -8.43 6.32 -10.97
C VAL A 70 -7.35 6.91 -10.08
N ILE A 71 -7.42 6.64 -8.79
CA ILE A 71 -6.40 6.97 -7.79
C ILE A 71 -5.76 5.66 -7.39
N SER A 72 -4.53 5.42 -7.83
CA SER A 72 -3.77 4.21 -7.52
C SER A 72 -2.72 4.47 -6.45
N HIS A 73 -2.33 3.43 -5.73
CA HIS A 73 -1.10 3.47 -4.93
C HIS A 73 0.10 3.39 -5.87
N HIS A 74 0.22 2.35 -6.66
CA HIS A 74 1.34 2.18 -7.58
C HIS A 74 1.22 3.07 -8.83
N PRO A 75 2.33 3.73 -9.25
CA PRO A 75 2.36 4.49 -10.48
C PRO A 75 2.15 3.60 -11.70
N LEU A 76 1.27 4.01 -12.62
CA LEU A 76 1.07 3.33 -13.88
C LEU A 76 2.40 3.19 -14.65
N LEU A 77 3.24 4.22 -14.61
CA LEU A 77 4.55 4.28 -15.26
C LEU A 77 5.65 4.46 -14.21
N LEU A 78 5.87 3.44 -13.35
CA LEU A 78 6.91 3.46 -12.32
C LEU A 78 8.33 3.61 -12.89
N LYS A 79 8.58 2.96 -14.03
CA LYS A 79 9.83 3.10 -14.78
C LYS A 79 9.58 3.92 -16.04
N GLY A 80 10.56 4.74 -16.42
CA GLY A 80 10.48 5.49 -17.68
C GLY A 80 10.28 4.56 -18.88
N VAL A 81 9.40 4.96 -19.79
CA VAL A 81 9.09 4.23 -21.03
C VAL A 81 9.46 5.07 -22.23
N ASN A 82 9.98 4.43 -23.29
CA ASN A 82 10.31 5.09 -24.56
C ASN A 82 9.21 4.91 -25.59
N PHE A 83 8.36 3.90 -25.44
CA PHE A 83 7.31 3.54 -26.39
C PHE A 83 6.01 3.24 -25.66
N LEU A 84 4.88 3.68 -26.25
CA LEU A 84 3.52 3.45 -25.77
C LEU A 84 2.64 2.85 -26.87
N SER A 85 3.19 1.88 -27.60
CA SER A 85 2.42 1.14 -28.60
C SER A 85 1.32 0.31 -27.92
N GLU A 86 0.12 0.25 -28.49
CA GLU A 86 -1.05 -0.39 -27.87
C GLU A 86 -0.95 -1.91 -27.79
N ASP A 87 0.00 -2.51 -28.50
CA ASP A 87 0.34 -3.93 -28.41
C ASP A 87 1.29 -4.28 -27.22
N GLN A 88 1.69 -3.25 -26.44
CA GLN A 88 2.48 -3.37 -25.23
C GLN A 88 1.64 -2.99 -24.01
N LEU A 89 1.82 -3.71 -22.89
CA LEU A 89 1.03 -3.53 -21.68
C LEU A 89 0.85 -2.06 -21.26
N LYS A 90 1.94 -1.30 -21.15
CA LYS A 90 1.84 0.09 -20.69
C LYS A 90 1.19 1.01 -21.73
N GLY A 91 1.42 0.75 -23.01
CA GLY A 91 0.76 1.44 -24.11
C GLY A 91 -0.74 1.18 -24.16
N GLU A 92 -1.16 -0.08 -23.98
CA GLU A 92 -2.57 -0.46 -23.87
C GLU A 92 -3.27 0.27 -22.74
N LEU A 93 -2.69 0.25 -21.51
CA LEU A 93 -3.29 0.88 -20.34
C LEU A 93 -3.41 2.40 -20.48
N VAL A 94 -2.35 3.07 -20.97
CA VAL A 94 -2.37 4.52 -21.25
C VAL A 94 -3.39 4.84 -22.33
N SER A 95 -3.41 4.09 -23.42
CA SER A 95 -4.36 4.29 -24.52
C SER A 95 -5.81 4.06 -24.08
N PHE A 96 -6.06 3.01 -23.28
CA PHE A 96 -7.39 2.74 -22.71
C PHE A 96 -7.86 3.90 -21.84
N SER A 97 -7.01 4.39 -20.93
CA SER A 97 -7.36 5.49 -20.03
C SER A 97 -7.69 6.76 -20.80
N VAL A 98 -6.84 7.13 -21.77
CA VAL A 98 -7.04 8.33 -22.62
C VAL A 98 -8.30 8.23 -23.49
N LYS A 99 -8.50 7.10 -24.19
CA LYS A 99 -9.67 6.87 -25.05
C LYS A 99 -10.99 6.88 -24.28
N ASN A 100 -10.98 6.53 -23.01
CA ASN A 100 -12.17 6.51 -22.16
C ASN A 100 -12.28 7.73 -21.24
N SER A 101 -11.42 8.74 -21.42
CA SER A 101 -11.40 9.95 -20.58
C SER A 101 -11.26 9.65 -19.08
N ILE A 102 -10.49 8.65 -18.73
CA ILE A 102 -10.16 8.29 -17.34
C ILE A 102 -8.80 8.87 -17.02
N ALA A 103 -8.74 9.82 -16.09
CA ALA A 103 -7.48 10.28 -15.53
C ALA A 103 -6.89 9.23 -14.60
N VAL A 104 -5.56 9.14 -14.53
CA VAL A 104 -4.84 8.26 -13.60
C VAL A 104 -3.88 9.10 -12.76
N TYR A 105 -4.09 9.09 -11.46
CA TYR A 105 -3.23 9.71 -10.45
C TYR A 105 -2.69 8.63 -9.51
N SER A 106 -1.42 8.73 -9.14
CA SER A 106 -0.79 7.79 -8.20
C SER A 106 -0.27 8.50 -6.96
N ALA A 107 -0.53 7.92 -5.78
CA ALA A 107 0.03 8.32 -4.50
C ALA A 107 0.81 7.13 -3.94
N HIS A 108 2.12 7.14 -4.08
CA HIS A 108 3.03 6.02 -3.85
C HIS A 108 3.93 6.31 -2.64
N THR A 109 5.24 6.42 -2.81
CA THR A 109 6.15 6.64 -1.68
C THR A 109 5.86 7.92 -0.88
N ASN A 110 5.31 8.94 -1.51
CA ASN A 110 4.79 10.13 -0.84
C ASN A 110 3.56 9.86 0.05
N ALA A 111 2.78 8.82 -0.24
CA ALA A 111 1.67 8.38 0.61
C ALA A 111 2.10 7.39 1.70
N ASP A 112 3.25 6.73 1.54
CA ASP A 112 3.79 5.81 2.56
C ASP A 112 4.25 6.52 3.82
N ILE A 113 4.83 7.72 3.66
CA ILE A 113 5.53 8.42 4.74
C ILE A 113 4.62 9.26 5.64
N VAL A 114 3.42 9.65 5.17
CA VAL A 114 2.54 10.58 5.87
C VAL A 114 1.77 9.92 7.02
N VAL A 115 1.20 10.74 7.90
CA VAL A 115 0.20 10.29 8.88
C VAL A 115 -1.03 9.78 8.13
N ASP A 116 -1.62 8.69 8.61
CA ASP A 116 -2.68 7.94 7.92
C ASP A 116 -2.29 7.45 6.51
N GLY A 117 -0.99 7.38 6.23
CA GLY A 117 -0.43 6.74 5.04
C GLY A 117 -0.41 5.21 5.14
N VAL A 118 0.13 4.55 4.11
CA VAL A 118 0.07 3.07 3.99
C VAL A 118 0.66 2.36 5.20
N SER A 119 1.89 2.70 5.60
CA SER A 119 2.54 2.06 6.76
C SER A 119 1.86 2.41 8.09
N ASP A 120 1.25 3.60 8.21
CA ASP A 120 0.55 4.02 9.41
C ASP A 120 -0.78 3.26 9.57
N ILE A 121 -1.55 3.13 8.51
CA ILE A 121 -2.78 2.32 8.49
C ILE A 121 -2.45 0.84 8.75
N LEU A 122 -1.40 0.29 8.14
CA LEU A 122 -0.96 -1.08 8.43
C LEU A 122 -0.65 -1.26 9.92
N ALA A 123 0.10 -0.34 10.52
CA ALA A 123 0.42 -0.38 11.96
C ALA A 123 -0.86 -0.34 12.84
N GLN A 124 -1.82 0.51 12.50
CA GLN A 124 -3.11 0.60 13.20
C GLN A 124 -3.91 -0.71 13.10
N GLN A 125 -4.00 -1.30 11.90
CA GLN A 125 -4.71 -2.56 11.67
C GLN A 125 -4.07 -3.74 12.41
N LEU A 126 -2.74 -3.70 12.58
CA LEU A 126 -1.98 -4.70 13.34
C LEU A 126 -1.93 -4.42 14.84
N GLY A 127 -2.72 -3.46 15.33
CA GLY A 127 -2.92 -3.20 16.76
C GLY A 127 -1.72 -2.53 17.45
N LEU A 128 -0.84 -1.86 16.71
CA LEU A 128 0.29 -1.13 17.29
C LEU A 128 -0.17 0.18 17.94
N ALA A 129 0.34 0.45 19.11
CA ALA A 129 0.12 1.68 19.84
C ALA A 129 1.41 2.52 19.91
N ASN A 130 1.25 3.84 20.12
CA ASN A 130 2.35 4.79 20.24
C ASN A 130 3.33 4.73 19.05
N THR A 131 2.77 4.65 17.85
CA THR A 131 3.54 4.56 16.61
C THR A 131 4.30 5.85 16.32
N LYS A 132 5.49 5.70 15.76
CA LYS A 132 6.30 6.77 15.18
C LYS A 132 6.96 6.26 13.91
N PRO A 133 7.45 7.14 13.03
CA PRO A 133 8.22 6.69 11.88
C PRO A 133 9.40 5.81 12.29
N LEU A 134 9.64 4.72 11.53
CA LEU A 134 10.83 3.88 11.69
C LEU A 134 12.08 4.65 11.24
N ILE A 135 12.00 5.35 10.11
CA ILE A 135 13.01 6.30 9.64
C ILE A 135 12.30 7.63 9.43
N ALA A 136 12.56 8.59 10.33
CA ALA A 136 11.96 9.91 10.24
C ALA A 136 12.58 10.71 9.08
N THR A 137 11.72 11.38 8.29
CA THR A 137 12.12 12.33 7.23
C THR A 137 11.64 13.75 7.54
N GLY A 138 10.81 13.92 8.58
CA GLY A 138 10.30 15.19 9.06
C GLY A 138 9.52 14.99 10.37
N ASP A 139 8.85 16.02 10.84
CA ASP A 139 8.07 15.98 12.09
C ASP A 139 6.82 15.10 11.92
N GLY A 140 6.83 13.94 12.57
CA GLY A 140 5.76 12.94 12.50
C GLY A 140 5.64 12.17 11.19
N ILE A 141 6.47 12.46 10.17
CA ILE A 141 6.48 11.79 8.88
C ILE A 141 7.76 11.00 8.66
N GLY A 142 7.70 9.95 7.86
CA GLY A 142 8.84 9.11 7.49
C GLY A 142 8.44 7.68 7.13
N HIS A 143 9.44 6.90 6.74
CA HIS A 143 9.25 5.55 6.23
C HIS A 143 8.95 4.56 7.34
N GLY A 144 8.01 3.66 7.07
CA GLY A 144 7.56 2.64 7.99
C GLY A 144 7.00 3.21 9.29
N ARG A 145 6.61 2.33 10.19
CA ARG A 145 6.20 2.68 11.56
C ARG A 145 6.83 1.70 12.54
N ILE A 146 7.15 2.19 13.74
CA ILE A 146 7.51 1.36 14.88
C ILE A 146 6.59 1.70 16.03
N GLY A 147 6.07 0.67 16.70
CA GLY A 147 5.15 0.83 17.82
C GLY A 147 5.20 -0.37 18.76
N LYS A 148 4.32 -0.38 19.75
CA LYS A 148 4.25 -1.44 20.74
C LYS A 148 2.93 -2.18 20.69
N LEU A 149 2.97 -3.48 20.91
CA LEU A 149 1.78 -4.26 21.20
C LEU A 149 1.21 -3.85 22.56
N LYS A 150 -0.11 -3.94 22.71
CA LYS A 150 -0.80 -3.67 23.99
C LYS A 150 -0.31 -4.62 25.10
N SER A 151 -0.04 -5.87 24.76
CA SER A 151 0.57 -6.88 25.61
C SER A 151 1.54 -7.73 24.80
N PRO A 152 2.65 -8.21 25.42
CA PRO A 152 3.57 -9.12 24.73
C PRO A 152 2.86 -10.42 24.30
N GLN A 153 3.26 -10.95 23.14
CA GLN A 153 2.76 -12.21 22.58
C GLN A 153 3.93 -13.03 22.03
N SER A 154 3.77 -14.33 21.86
CA SER A 154 4.73 -15.10 21.09
C SER A 154 4.68 -14.73 19.59
N LEU A 155 5.80 -14.88 18.88
CA LEU A 155 5.85 -14.64 17.44
C LEU A 155 4.78 -15.47 16.69
N SER A 156 4.57 -16.72 17.09
CA SER A 156 3.58 -17.60 16.47
C SER A 156 2.12 -17.14 16.68
N GLU A 157 1.79 -16.62 17.87
CA GLU A 157 0.45 -16.09 18.15
C GLU A 157 0.22 -14.80 17.39
N TYR A 158 1.19 -13.90 17.41
CA TYR A 158 1.06 -12.64 16.71
C TYR A 158 1.02 -12.81 15.18
N ALA A 159 1.75 -13.78 14.62
CA ALA A 159 1.68 -14.08 13.19
C ALA A 159 0.27 -14.56 12.76
N ARG A 160 -0.42 -15.34 13.59
CA ARG A 160 -1.82 -15.74 13.32
C ARG A 160 -2.76 -14.54 13.37
N PHE A 161 -2.54 -13.63 14.34
CA PHE A 161 -3.30 -12.38 14.41
C PHE A 161 -3.05 -11.52 13.16
N VAL A 162 -1.79 -11.33 12.75
CA VAL A 162 -1.44 -10.61 11.52
C VAL A 162 -2.18 -11.20 10.32
N ALA A 163 -2.12 -12.53 10.14
CA ALA A 163 -2.83 -13.19 9.04
C ALA A 163 -4.35 -12.94 9.08
N SER A 164 -4.95 -12.83 10.26
CA SER A 164 -6.40 -12.57 10.39
C SER A 164 -6.80 -11.11 10.10
N CYS A 165 -5.84 -10.18 10.10
CA CYS A 165 -6.07 -8.76 9.80
C CYS A 165 -5.97 -8.43 8.30
N LEU A 166 -5.36 -9.31 7.51
CA LEU A 166 -5.10 -9.08 6.09
C LEU A 166 -6.27 -9.53 5.21
N PRO A 167 -6.51 -8.86 4.10
CA PRO A 167 -7.39 -9.37 3.06
C PRO A 167 -6.94 -10.75 2.57
N ASP A 168 -7.90 -11.55 2.12
CA ASP A 168 -7.62 -12.88 1.56
C ASP A 168 -6.86 -12.78 0.24
N THR A 169 -5.71 -13.47 0.18
CA THR A 169 -4.85 -13.58 -1.00
C THR A 169 -4.26 -14.99 -1.07
N HIS A 170 -3.73 -15.35 -2.24
CA HIS A 170 -3.03 -16.63 -2.38
C HIS A 170 -1.61 -16.63 -1.83
N ALA A 171 -1.03 -15.46 -1.53
CA ALA A 171 0.28 -15.36 -0.91
C ALA A 171 0.20 -15.72 0.58
N PRO A 172 0.98 -16.72 1.05
CA PRO A 172 0.97 -17.08 2.46
C PRO A 172 1.70 -16.04 3.30
N VAL A 173 1.27 -15.89 4.56
CA VAL A 173 2.08 -15.21 5.58
C VAL A 173 3.24 -16.11 5.95
N ARG A 174 4.47 -15.65 5.74
CA ARG A 174 5.71 -16.37 6.06
C ARG A 174 6.33 -15.79 7.32
N VAL A 175 6.86 -16.63 8.16
CA VAL A 175 7.45 -16.24 9.46
C VAL A 175 8.88 -16.77 9.55
N ALA A 176 9.80 -15.92 9.96
CA ALA A 176 11.20 -16.30 10.19
C ALA A 176 11.64 -15.84 11.59
N GLY A 177 12.35 -16.73 12.30
CA GLY A 177 12.80 -16.54 13.69
C GLY A 177 12.25 -17.59 14.64
N ASP A 178 12.58 -17.47 15.93
CA ASP A 178 12.06 -18.36 16.98
C ASP A 178 10.57 -18.09 17.22
N LEU A 179 9.73 -19.08 16.95
CA LEU A 179 8.27 -18.97 17.09
C LEU A 179 7.80 -18.67 18.51
N ASN A 180 8.62 -18.98 19.52
CA ASN A 180 8.35 -18.71 20.95
C ASN A 180 8.92 -17.37 21.40
N LYS A 181 9.68 -16.65 20.56
CA LYS A 181 10.21 -15.32 20.89
C LYS A 181 9.07 -14.42 21.32
N THR A 182 9.24 -13.74 22.45
CA THR A 182 8.31 -12.72 22.92
C THR A 182 8.44 -11.46 22.06
N ILE A 183 7.34 -11.01 21.49
CA ILE A 183 7.22 -9.81 20.66
C ILE A 183 6.47 -8.74 21.43
N GLN A 184 7.05 -7.55 21.54
CA GLN A 184 6.46 -6.36 22.15
C GLN A 184 6.61 -5.14 21.26
N THR A 185 7.78 -4.93 20.68
CA THR A 185 8.08 -3.79 19.81
C THR A 185 8.12 -4.27 18.36
N VAL A 186 7.26 -3.71 17.53
CA VAL A 186 7.07 -4.14 16.14
C VAL A 186 7.32 -2.98 15.20
N ALA A 187 8.15 -3.20 14.20
CA ALA A 187 8.28 -2.34 13.03
C ALA A 187 7.42 -2.88 11.89
N VAL A 188 6.81 -1.99 11.12
CA VAL A 188 6.03 -2.33 9.92
C VAL A 188 6.41 -1.42 8.76
N VAL A 189 6.44 -1.99 7.56
CA VAL A 189 6.60 -1.27 6.30
C VAL A 189 5.59 -1.85 5.31
N GLY A 190 4.68 -1.03 4.79
CA GLY A 190 3.83 -1.42 3.67
C GLY A 190 4.68 -1.58 2.42
N GLY A 191 4.39 -2.61 1.61
CA GLY A 191 5.18 -2.92 0.42
C GLY A 191 6.53 -3.59 0.70
N ALA A 192 7.46 -3.54 -0.27
CA ALA A 192 8.77 -4.18 -0.20
C ALA A 192 9.69 -3.47 0.81
N GLY A 193 10.16 -4.19 1.82
CA GLY A 193 10.87 -3.57 2.94
C GLY A 193 12.18 -4.25 3.35
N ASP A 194 12.82 -5.01 2.48
CA ASP A 194 14.11 -5.64 2.80
C ASP A 194 15.21 -4.62 3.14
N SER A 195 15.19 -3.43 2.54
CA SER A 195 16.11 -2.33 2.84
C SER A 195 15.91 -1.71 4.24
N PHE A 196 14.78 -1.94 4.88
CA PHE A 196 14.47 -1.41 6.21
C PHE A 196 14.90 -2.33 7.36
N ILE A 197 15.36 -3.55 7.08
CA ILE A 197 15.83 -4.51 8.10
C ILE A 197 16.89 -3.89 9.02
N PRO A 198 17.94 -3.21 8.53
CA PRO A 198 18.93 -2.60 9.41
C PRO A 198 18.34 -1.53 10.34
N ALA A 199 17.43 -0.71 9.85
CA ALA A 199 16.77 0.32 10.64
C ALA A 199 15.84 -0.29 11.71
N ALA A 200 15.10 -1.34 11.37
CA ALA A 200 14.27 -2.07 12.32
C ALA A 200 15.11 -2.69 13.44
N ALA A 201 16.20 -3.36 13.10
CA ALA A 201 17.13 -3.94 14.09
C ALA A 201 17.72 -2.86 15.01
N GLN A 202 18.22 -1.75 14.44
CA GLN A 202 18.82 -0.65 15.21
C GLN A 202 17.80 0.08 16.09
N SER A 203 16.53 0.09 15.72
CA SER A 203 15.46 0.73 16.49
C SER A 203 15.05 -0.07 17.73
N GLY A 204 15.57 -1.28 17.90
CA GLY A 204 15.20 -2.20 18.98
C GLY A 204 13.86 -2.90 18.75
N ALA A 205 13.43 -3.07 17.51
CA ALA A 205 12.27 -3.88 17.19
C ALA A 205 12.53 -5.36 17.44
N ASP A 206 11.56 -6.06 18.01
CA ASP A 206 11.60 -7.53 18.15
C ASP A 206 11.26 -8.21 16.83
N LEU A 207 10.46 -7.52 15.99
CA LEU A 207 9.85 -8.03 14.76
C LEU A 207 9.76 -6.91 13.71
N LEU A 208 10.06 -7.25 12.46
CA LEU A 208 9.68 -6.46 11.28
C LEU A 208 8.62 -7.21 10.47
N ILE A 209 7.54 -6.51 10.11
CA ILE A 209 6.51 -6.97 9.19
C ILE A 209 6.61 -6.16 7.90
N THR A 210 6.75 -6.83 6.77
CA THR A 210 6.87 -6.21 5.44
C THR A 210 6.57 -7.22 4.34
N SER A 211 6.84 -6.89 3.08
CA SER A 211 6.62 -7.76 1.93
C SER A 211 7.89 -7.97 1.10
N ASP A 212 7.84 -8.97 0.19
CA ASP A 212 8.84 -9.24 -0.84
C ASP A 212 10.25 -9.55 -0.31
N LEU A 213 10.33 -10.18 0.86
CA LEU A 213 11.61 -10.52 1.47
C LEU A 213 12.34 -11.61 0.69
N ARG A 214 13.59 -11.31 0.31
CA ARG A 214 14.50 -12.23 -0.35
C ARG A 214 15.18 -13.17 0.65
N HIS A 215 15.50 -14.39 0.22
CA HIS A 215 16.03 -15.47 1.06
C HIS A 215 17.24 -15.05 1.90
N HIS A 216 18.31 -14.55 1.27
CA HIS A 216 19.55 -14.23 1.98
C HIS A 216 19.35 -13.09 2.98
N VAL A 217 18.61 -12.06 2.60
CA VAL A 217 18.33 -10.91 3.46
C VAL A 217 17.55 -11.33 4.71
N ALA A 218 16.55 -12.20 4.54
CA ALA A 218 15.78 -12.74 5.65
C ALA A 218 16.62 -13.68 6.54
N LEU A 219 17.45 -14.54 5.93
CA LEU A 219 18.34 -15.46 6.67
C LEU A 219 19.32 -14.68 7.54
N ASP A 220 19.98 -13.66 6.97
CA ASP A 220 20.97 -12.86 7.69
C ASP A 220 20.33 -12.13 8.88
N ALA A 221 19.13 -11.56 8.71
CA ALA A 221 18.41 -10.83 9.75
C ALA A 221 18.07 -11.71 10.96
N VAL A 222 17.60 -12.95 10.74
CA VAL A 222 17.21 -13.86 11.83
C VAL A 222 18.39 -14.57 12.46
N SER A 223 19.54 -14.64 11.75
CA SER A 223 20.75 -15.33 12.20
C SER A 223 21.78 -14.40 12.85
N ASP A 224 21.55 -13.08 12.84
CA ASP A 224 22.47 -12.11 13.47
C ASP A 224 22.56 -12.36 14.99
N PRO A 225 23.73 -12.81 15.50
CA PRO A 225 23.86 -13.13 16.93
C PRO A 225 23.82 -11.90 17.82
N ALA A 226 24.10 -10.72 17.28
CA ALA A 226 24.13 -9.48 18.04
C ALA A 226 22.71 -8.89 18.20
N ASN A 227 21.86 -9.06 17.20
CA ASN A 227 20.51 -8.48 17.22
C ASN A 227 19.54 -9.28 16.32
N PRO A 228 19.14 -10.50 16.72
CA PRO A 228 18.29 -11.35 15.90
C PRO A 228 16.89 -10.73 15.76
N LEU A 229 16.57 -10.25 14.56
CA LEU A 229 15.27 -9.66 14.23
C LEU A 229 14.34 -10.75 13.69
N ALA A 230 13.19 -10.96 14.33
CA ALA A 230 12.15 -11.79 13.73
C ALA A 230 11.52 -11.09 12.52
N LEU A 231 11.03 -11.86 11.54
CA LEU A 231 10.40 -11.33 10.34
C LEU A 231 9.05 -11.99 10.09
N ILE A 232 8.09 -11.19 9.65
CA ILE A 232 6.86 -11.66 9.02
C ILE A 232 6.79 -11.02 7.63
N ASP A 233 6.69 -11.88 6.62
CA ASP A 233 6.55 -11.49 5.22
C ASP A 233 5.11 -11.75 4.77
N ILE A 234 4.44 -10.69 4.35
CA ILE A 234 3.02 -10.68 3.99
C ILE A 234 2.83 -10.33 2.50
N SER A 235 1.64 -10.58 1.94
CA SER A 235 1.35 -10.14 0.58
C SER A 235 1.50 -8.63 0.46
N HIS A 236 2.24 -8.18 -0.54
CA HIS A 236 2.43 -6.77 -0.89
C HIS A 236 1.07 -6.10 -1.13
N PHE A 237 0.26 -6.67 -2.01
CA PHE A 237 -1.10 -6.19 -2.29
C PHE A 237 -1.96 -6.14 -1.01
N ALA A 238 -1.94 -7.20 -0.18
CA ALA A 238 -2.75 -7.24 1.04
C ALA A 238 -2.37 -6.13 2.02
N ALA A 239 -1.07 -5.88 2.21
CA ALA A 239 -0.58 -4.81 3.08
C ALA A 239 -1.08 -3.43 2.65
N GLU A 240 -0.98 -3.12 1.37
CA GLU A 240 -1.28 -1.80 0.81
C GLU A 240 -2.76 -1.57 0.56
N SER A 241 -3.51 -2.61 0.24
CA SER A 241 -4.95 -2.52 0.03
C SER A 241 -5.72 -2.09 1.29
N LEU A 242 -5.17 -2.32 2.49
CA LEU A 242 -5.73 -1.83 3.75
C LEU A 242 -5.86 -0.29 3.79
N TRP A 243 -5.00 0.42 3.09
CA TRP A 243 -5.02 1.89 2.99
C TRP A 243 -6.20 2.43 2.19
N LEU A 244 -6.72 1.66 1.22
CA LEU A 244 -7.73 2.15 0.27
C LEU A 244 -9.03 2.60 0.95
N LYS A 245 -9.55 1.82 1.91
CA LYS A 245 -10.82 2.14 2.57
C LYS A 245 -10.74 3.34 3.51
N PRO A 246 -9.73 3.48 4.38
CA PRO A 246 -9.52 4.70 5.16
C PRO A 246 -9.35 5.94 4.27
N THR A 247 -8.59 5.82 3.19
CA THR A 247 -8.37 6.90 2.21
C THR A 247 -9.67 7.30 1.52
N GLN A 248 -10.49 6.35 1.10
CA GLN A 248 -11.81 6.63 0.54
C GLN A 248 -12.67 7.44 1.52
N ILE A 249 -12.66 7.09 2.80
CA ILE A 249 -13.43 7.79 3.84
C ILE A 249 -12.92 9.23 4.00
N THR A 250 -11.60 9.41 4.05
CA THR A 250 -10.97 10.72 4.18
C THR A 250 -11.29 11.62 2.98
N LEU A 251 -11.10 11.12 1.77
CA LEU A 251 -11.41 11.86 0.55
C LEU A 251 -12.89 12.21 0.44
N SER A 252 -13.80 11.31 0.83
CA SER A 252 -15.25 11.59 0.84
C SER A 252 -15.66 12.68 1.82
N LYS A 253 -14.88 12.87 2.89
CA LYS A 253 -15.10 13.99 3.85
C LYS A 253 -14.56 15.29 3.32
N LEU A 254 -13.38 15.28 2.70
CA LEU A 254 -12.69 16.46 2.21
C LEU A 254 -13.29 17.00 0.91
N ILE A 255 -13.78 16.11 0.05
CA ILE A 255 -14.33 16.44 -1.28
C ILE A 255 -15.72 15.77 -1.42
N PRO A 256 -16.74 16.28 -0.71
CA PRO A 256 -18.07 15.66 -0.68
C PRO A 256 -18.82 15.74 -2.02
N GLU A 257 -18.34 16.53 -2.97
CA GLU A 257 -18.88 16.65 -4.33
C GLU A 257 -18.53 15.46 -5.23
N VAL A 258 -17.48 14.70 -4.87
CA VAL A 258 -17.00 13.54 -5.64
C VAL A 258 -17.34 12.24 -4.91
N SER A 259 -17.86 11.28 -5.65
CA SER A 259 -18.10 9.93 -5.15
C SER A 259 -16.82 9.09 -5.25
N PHE A 260 -16.25 8.70 -4.13
CA PHE A 260 -15.08 7.83 -4.10
C PHE A 260 -15.51 6.38 -3.84
N VAL A 261 -15.03 5.45 -4.66
CA VAL A 261 -15.28 4.01 -4.52
C VAL A 261 -13.96 3.26 -4.48
N VAL A 262 -13.91 2.13 -3.79
CA VAL A 262 -12.73 1.25 -3.76
C VAL A 262 -12.96 0.13 -4.75
N SER A 263 -11.95 -0.17 -5.56
CA SER A 263 -11.96 -1.29 -6.50
C SER A 263 -12.23 -2.62 -5.79
N GLN A 264 -13.01 -3.46 -6.42
CA GLN A 264 -13.25 -4.83 -5.97
C GLN A 264 -12.30 -5.85 -6.62
N ILE A 265 -11.42 -5.38 -7.51
CA ILE A 265 -10.44 -6.22 -8.18
C ILE A 265 -9.23 -6.40 -7.28
N SER A 266 -8.91 -7.65 -6.95
CA SER A 266 -7.62 -7.99 -6.35
C SER A 266 -6.56 -8.03 -7.45
N THR A 267 -5.52 -7.24 -7.28
CA THR A 267 -4.36 -7.22 -8.19
C THR A 267 -3.18 -8.00 -7.65
N ASP A 268 -3.37 -8.80 -6.57
CA ASP A 268 -2.36 -9.77 -6.13
C ASP A 268 -2.05 -10.73 -7.29
N PRO A 269 -0.79 -10.84 -7.73
CA PRO A 269 -0.45 -11.62 -8.93
C PRO A 269 -0.48 -13.13 -8.70
N TRP A 270 -0.56 -13.58 -7.44
CA TRP A 270 -0.49 -14.99 -7.10
C TRP A 270 -1.87 -15.65 -7.20
N SER A 271 -1.97 -16.68 -8.00
CA SER A 271 -3.24 -17.40 -8.25
C SER A 271 -3.40 -18.64 -7.39
N MET A 272 -2.33 -19.15 -6.77
CA MET A 272 -2.36 -20.34 -5.93
C MET A 272 -1.07 -20.46 -5.12
N SER A 273 -1.17 -20.95 -3.88
CA SER A 273 0.00 -21.41 -3.11
C SER A 273 -0.09 -22.92 -2.90
N VAL A 274 1.03 -23.62 -3.10
CA VAL A 274 1.14 -25.07 -2.88
C VAL A 274 2.21 -25.34 -1.83
N GLN A 275 1.85 -26.04 -0.77
CA GLN A 275 2.83 -26.46 0.24
C GLN A 275 3.70 -27.60 -0.30
N GLY A 276 5.02 -27.50 -0.14
CA GLY A 276 5.94 -28.59 -0.39
C GLY A 276 5.67 -29.77 0.56
N ARG A 277 6.21 -30.95 0.23
CA ARG A 277 6.15 -32.11 1.13
C ARG A 277 6.75 -31.74 2.50
N ARG A 278 5.95 -31.85 3.56
CA ARG A 278 6.53 -31.97 4.89
C ARG A 278 7.24 -33.31 4.92
N SER A 279 8.53 -33.35 5.27
CA SER A 279 9.15 -34.61 5.69
C SER A 279 8.29 -35.11 6.86
N SER A 280 7.68 -36.29 6.68
CA SER A 280 7.09 -37.01 7.79
C SER A 280 8.19 -37.12 8.85
N GLU A 281 7.92 -36.59 10.05
CA GLU A 281 8.78 -36.77 11.20
C GLU A 281 9.05 -38.27 11.32
N GLY A 282 10.33 -38.66 11.12
CA GLY A 282 10.80 -40.00 11.40
C GLY A 282 11.00 -40.20 12.91
#